data_825e749a7c1f95706239c7bbfedd47b1
#
_entry.id   825e749a7c1f95706239c7bbfedd47b1
#
_cell.length_a   1.000
_cell.length_b   1.000
_cell.length_c   1.000
_cell.angle_alpha   90.00
_cell.angle_beta   90.00
_cell.angle_gamma   90.00
#
_symmetry.space_group_name_H-M   'P 1'
#
loop_
_entity.id
_entity.type
_entity.pdbx_description
1 polymer ?
#
loop_
_entity_poly.entity_id
_entity_poly.type
_entity_poly.pdbx_seq_one_letter_code
_entity_poly.pdbx_strand_id
1 'polypeptide(L)'
;NKMKDNLELWHSVEKTNPNYTKKAKVGGNSITAISPQFQIMNATEKFGSYGSAWGFKNIQLDYSITSTPIVLSVTDWTTKATTKVNSILGLVGFKAEFFYPSGQFEITNSIKIFTDNKHSKIDDNYAKKLETDALTKALSKLGFNADIFLGKFEDVRYLEEVTKEFNPPADYTRQTQRINACT
;
A
#
# COMPACT_ATOMS: atom_id res chain seq x y z
N ASN A 1 -22.36 -6.24 -30.02
CA ASN A 1 -21.35 -5.45 -29.27
C ASN A 1 -21.69 -5.48 -27.78
N LYS A 2 -21.06 -6.39 -27.04
CA LYS A 2 -21.12 -6.39 -25.59
C LYS A 2 -20.35 -5.15 -25.14
N MET A 3 -21.00 -4.20 -24.51
CA MET A 3 -20.29 -3.04 -23.88
C MET A 3 -19.25 -3.62 -22.95
N LYS A 4 -17.99 -3.22 -23.14
CA LYS A 4 -16.89 -3.62 -22.25
C LYS A 4 -17.18 -3.03 -20.87
N ASP A 5 -17.26 -3.86 -19.86
CA ASP A 5 -17.40 -3.38 -18.49
C ASP A 5 -16.09 -2.70 -18.06
N ASN A 6 -16.13 -1.39 -17.91
CA ASN A 6 -14.96 -0.61 -17.50
C ASN A 6 -14.49 -0.91 -16.06
N LEU A 7 -15.35 -1.53 -15.25
CA LEU A 7 -15.05 -1.93 -13.88
C LEU A 7 -14.68 -3.41 -13.73
N GLU A 8 -14.59 -4.17 -14.82
CA GLU A 8 -14.27 -5.61 -14.78
C GLU A 8 -12.97 -5.88 -14.00
N LEU A 9 -11.89 -5.16 -14.31
CA LEU A 9 -10.64 -5.29 -13.57
C LEU A 9 -10.81 -4.92 -12.09
N TRP A 10 -11.44 -3.78 -11.83
CA TRP A 10 -11.67 -3.28 -10.47
C TRP A 10 -12.39 -4.31 -9.60
N HIS A 11 -13.53 -4.80 -10.05
CA HIS A 11 -14.32 -5.78 -9.30
C HIS A 11 -13.59 -7.12 -9.10
N SER A 12 -12.66 -7.46 -9.99
CA SER A 12 -11.89 -8.70 -9.86
C SER A 12 -10.78 -8.64 -8.81
N VAL A 13 -10.39 -7.45 -8.33
CA VAL A 13 -9.24 -7.24 -7.42
C VAL A 13 -9.57 -6.41 -6.17
N GLU A 14 -10.82 -5.94 -6.03
CA GLU A 14 -11.19 -4.99 -4.97
C GLU A 14 -11.28 -5.60 -3.57
N LYS A 15 -11.55 -6.91 -3.46
CA LYS A 15 -11.73 -7.58 -2.18
C LYS A 15 -10.40 -8.02 -1.58
N THR A 16 -10.25 -7.79 -0.29
CA THR A 16 -9.03 -8.11 0.46
C THR A 16 -9.25 -9.29 1.39
N ASN A 17 -8.34 -10.27 1.35
CA ASN A 17 -8.30 -11.33 2.33
C ASN A 17 -7.88 -10.77 3.70
N PRO A 18 -8.75 -10.85 4.75
CA PRO A 18 -8.46 -10.29 6.07
C PRO A 18 -7.21 -10.84 6.73
N ASN A 19 -6.78 -12.06 6.39
CA ASN A 19 -5.58 -12.69 6.95
C ASN A 19 -4.28 -11.95 6.61
N TYR A 20 -4.30 -11.07 5.60
CA TYR A 20 -3.13 -10.28 5.17
C TYR A 20 -3.23 -8.81 5.58
N THR A 21 -4.14 -8.50 6.46
CA THR A 21 -4.32 -7.16 7.01
C THR A 21 -3.81 -7.06 8.44
N LYS A 22 -3.54 -5.85 8.86
CA LYS A 22 -3.18 -5.54 10.25
C LYS A 22 -3.77 -4.19 10.65
N LYS A 23 -4.05 -4.03 11.94
CA LYS A 23 -4.41 -2.71 12.47
C LYS A 23 -3.14 -1.88 12.66
N ALA A 24 -3.17 -0.64 12.17
CA ALA A 24 -2.11 0.33 12.31
C ALA A 24 -2.67 1.61 12.97
N LYS A 25 -1.84 2.31 13.72
CA LYS A 25 -2.21 3.61 14.30
C LYS A 25 -1.62 4.74 13.46
N VAL A 26 -2.48 5.63 12.99
CA VAL A 26 -2.10 6.82 12.24
C VAL A 26 -2.82 8.02 12.85
N GLY A 27 -2.06 9.00 13.36
CA GLY A 27 -2.63 10.20 13.98
C GLY A 27 -3.57 9.92 15.14
N GLY A 28 -3.34 8.84 15.92
CA GLY A 28 -4.20 8.42 17.03
C GLY A 28 -5.39 7.54 16.64
N ASN A 29 -5.70 7.42 15.35
CA ASN A 29 -6.77 6.57 14.84
C ASN A 29 -6.25 5.17 14.47
N SER A 30 -7.06 4.14 14.76
CA SER A 30 -6.77 2.78 14.30
C SER A 30 -7.35 2.61 12.89
N ILE A 31 -6.49 2.25 11.94
CA ILE A 31 -6.87 1.97 10.56
C ILE A 31 -6.44 0.55 10.17
N THR A 32 -7.11 -0.02 9.19
CA THR A 32 -6.69 -1.28 8.60
C THR A 32 -5.65 -1.01 7.52
N ALA A 33 -4.49 -1.66 7.64
CA ALA A 33 -3.41 -1.60 6.67
C ALA A 33 -3.22 -2.96 6.00
N ILE A 34 -2.81 -2.92 4.73
CA ILE A 34 -2.48 -4.12 3.96
C ILE A 34 -0.97 -4.30 3.87
N SER A 35 -0.53 -5.56 3.83
CA SER A 35 0.86 -5.88 3.56
C SER A 35 1.22 -5.57 2.11
N PRO A 36 2.27 -4.77 1.83
CA PRO A 36 2.73 -4.54 0.47
C PRO A 36 3.09 -5.82 -0.28
N GLN A 37 3.66 -6.79 0.42
CA GLN A 37 4.02 -8.08 -0.18
C GLN A 37 2.78 -8.86 -0.63
N PHE A 38 1.68 -8.74 0.10
CA PHE A 38 0.40 -9.34 -0.31
C PHE A 38 -0.17 -8.67 -1.56
N GLN A 39 -0.05 -7.34 -1.68
CA GLN A 39 -0.46 -6.64 -2.91
C GLN A 39 0.35 -7.10 -4.12
N ILE A 40 1.66 -7.29 -3.96
CA ILE A 40 2.53 -7.84 -5.01
C ILE A 40 2.08 -9.25 -5.42
N MET A 41 1.75 -10.08 -4.45
CA MET A 41 1.24 -11.44 -4.69
C MET A 41 -0.07 -11.40 -5.50
N ASN A 42 -1.02 -10.58 -5.10
CA ASN A 42 -2.29 -10.41 -5.81
C ASN A 42 -2.11 -9.89 -7.24
N ALA A 43 -1.25 -8.91 -7.42
CA ALA A 43 -0.96 -8.37 -8.74
C ALA A 43 -0.24 -9.40 -9.63
N THR A 44 0.64 -10.21 -9.05
CA THR A 44 1.32 -11.29 -9.75
C THR A 44 0.33 -12.39 -10.18
N GLU A 45 -0.60 -12.76 -9.31
CA GLU A 45 -1.67 -13.70 -9.64
C GLU A 45 -2.55 -13.17 -10.79
N LYS A 46 -2.88 -11.89 -10.74
CA LYS A 46 -3.77 -11.25 -11.75
C LYS A 46 -3.10 -11.00 -13.09
N PHE A 47 -1.84 -10.54 -13.08
CA PHE A 47 -1.16 -10.00 -14.25
C PHE A 47 -0.04 -10.91 -14.79
N GLY A 48 0.51 -11.77 -13.97
CA GLY A 48 1.72 -12.54 -14.27
C GLY A 48 2.94 -12.01 -13.52
N SER A 49 4.14 -12.40 -13.97
CA SER A 49 5.38 -12.15 -13.25
C SER A 49 5.74 -10.65 -13.17
N TYR A 50 6.12 -10.19 -11.97
CA TYR A 50 6.65 -8.86 -11.77
C TYR A 50 7.90 -8.60 -12.63
N GLY A 51 7.98 -7.43 -13.22
CA GLY A 51 9.07 -7.01 -14.09
C GLY A 51 8.89 -7.41 -15.56
N SER A 52 8.16 -8.49 -15.87
CA SER A 52 7.85 -8.88 -17.25
C SER A 52 6.42 -8.55 -17.66
N ALA A 53 5.43 -8.90 -16.84
CA ALA A 53 4.02 -8.66 -17.13
C ALA A 53 3.49 -7.37 -16.53
N TRP A 54 4.07 -6.91 -15.44
CA TRP A 54 3.71 -5.67 -14.75
C TRP A 54 4.88 -5.18 -13.88
N GLY A 55 4.85 -3.92 -13.50
CA GLY A 55 5.87 -3.32 -12.63
C GLY A 55 6.13 -1.86 -12.98
N PHE A 56 7.31 -1.38 -12.61
CA PHE A 56 7.79 -0.05 -12.94
C PHE A 56 8.82 -0.07 -14.07
N LYS A 57 8.78 0.96 -14.90
CA LYS A 57 9.81 1.33 -15.86
C LYS A 57 10.25 2.78 -15.62
N ASN A 58 11.46 3.10 -16.07
CA ASN A 58 11.98 4.47 -16.04
C ASN A 58 11.91 5.12 -14.65
N ILE A 59 12.30 4.36 -13.62
CA ILE A 59 12.34 4.86 -12.24
C ILE A 59 13.35 5.99 -12.13
N GLN A 60 12.90 7.11 -11.57
CA GLN A 60 13.72 8.29 -11.30
C GLN A 60 13.47 8.78 -9.88
N LEU A 61 14.55 9.06 -9.16
CA LEU A 61 14.51 9.77 -7.89
C LEU A 61 14.94 11.22 -8.14
N ASP A 62 14.18 12.16 -7.61
CA ASP A 62 14.46 13.60 -7.74
C ASP A 62 14.91 14.15 -6.39
N TYR A 63 16.17 14.60 -6.36
CA TYR A 63 16.81 15.22 -5.21
C TYR A 63 16.94 16.75 -5.37
N SER A 64 16.35 17.34 -6.40
CA SER A 64 16.54 18.74 -6.75
C SER A 64 16.15 19.72 -5.64
N ILE A 65 15.16 19.38 -4.84
CA ILE A 65 14.67 20.21 -3.73
C ILE A 65 15.10 19.71 -2.34
N THR A 66 15.78 18.58 -2.27
CA THR A 66 16.16 17.96 -0.99
C THR A 66 16.97 18.88 -0.09
N SER A 67 17.96 19.58 -0.68
CA SER A 67 18.85 20.49 0.03
C SER A 67 18.31 21.92 0.17
N THR A 68 17.07 22.19 -0.19
CA THR A 68 16.46 23.51 -0.05
C THR A 68 16.52 23.98 1.40
N PRO A 69 17.12 25.12 1.71
CA PRO A 69 17.21 25.65 3.06
C PRO A 69 15.83 25.96 3.63
N ILE A 70 15.60 25.52 4.86
CA ILE A 70 14.40 25.84 5.63
C ILE A 70 14.77 26.19 7.07
N VAL A 71 13.83 26.81 7.78
CA VAL A 71 13.94 27.10 9.21
C VAL A 71 12.90 26.30 9.95
N LEU A 72 13.33 25.47 10.90
CA LEU A 72 12.46 24.70 11.77
C LEU A 72 12.20 25.47 13.06
N SER A 73 10.96 25.41 13.55
CA SER A 73 10.61 25.83 14.91
C SER A 73 10.57 24.58 15.80
N VAL A 74 11.52 24.47 16.72
CA VAL A 74 11.63 23.35 17.66
C VAL A 74 11.22 23.79 19.05
N THR A 75 10.20 23.14 19.62
CA THR A 75 9.72 23.42 20.98
C THR A 75 10.29 22.42 21.97
N ASP A 76 10.93 22.90 23.01
CA ASP A 76 11.29 22.10 24.17
C ASP A 76 10.06 21.93 25.06
N TRP A 77 9.59 20.69 25.19
CA TRP A 77 8.37 20.39 25.97
C TRP A 77 8.55 20.60 27.50
N THR A 78 9.78 20.58 28.00
CA THR A 78 10.09 20.79 29.40
C THR A 78 10.06 22.28 29.73
N THR A 79 10.77 23.10 28.95
CA THR A 79 10.90 24.56 29.19
C THR A 79 9.81 25.37 28.46
N LYS A 80 9.08 24.78 27.54
CA LYS A 80 8.11 25.44 26.63
C LYS A 80 8.76 26.50 25.71
N ALA A 81 10.07 26.57 25.67
CA ALA A 81 10.79 27.45 24.78
C ALA A 81 10.78 26.95 23.35
N THR A 82 10.57 27.84 22.38
CA THR A 82 10.66 27.56 20.96
C THR A 82 11.95 28.18 20.41
N THR A 83 12.75 27.35 19.75
CA THR A 83 14.01 27.76 19.12
C THR A 83 13.91 27.54 17.60
N LYS A 84 14.44 28.48 16.82
CA LYS A 84 14.56 28.32 15.36
C LYS A 84 15.90 27.69 15.02
N VAL A 85 15.84 26.64 14.18
CA VAL A 85 17.01 25.87 13.75
C VAL A 85 17.06 25.84 12.22
N ASN A 86 18.23 26.14 11.65
CA ASN A 86 18.46 25.99 10.21
C ASN A 86 18.53 24.51 9.84
N SER A 87 17.85 24.15 8.78
CA SER A 87 17.81 22.79 8.27
C SER A 87 17.61 22.79 6.74
N ILE A 88 17.34 21.61 6.19
CA ILE A 88 16.99 21.41 4.79
C ILE A 88 15.60 20.81 4.69
N LEU A 89 14.95 20.98 3.54
CA LEU A 89 13.62 20.44 3.28
C LEU A 89 13.59 18.90 3.42
N GLY A 90 14.64 18.24 2.94
CA GLY A 90 14.78 16.79 3.05
C GLY A 90 13.73 15.98 2.28
N LEU A 91 13.14 16.55 1.25
CA LEU A 91 12.14 15.89 0.42
C LEU A 91 12.78 15.26 -0.81
N VAL A 92 12.48 13.98 -1.07
CA VAL A 92 12.90 13.25 -2.26
C VAL A 92 11.69 12.88 -3.08
N GLY A 93 11.72 13.19 -4.37
CA GLY A 93 10.68 12.84 -5.32
C GLY A 93 10.92 11.48 -5.95
N PHE A 94 9.83 10.86 -6.39
CA PHE A 94 9.82 9.62 -7.16
C PHE A 94 8.92 9.79 -8.38
N LYS A 95 9.41 9.33 -9.52
CA LYS A 95 8.65 9.26 -10.76
C LYS A 95 8.96 7.94 -11.45
N ALA A 96 7.94 7.25 -11.93
CA ALA A 96 8.09 6.05 -12.72
C ALA A 96 6.89 5.85 -13.63
N GLU A 97 7.04 5.01 -14.63
CA GLU A 97 5.96 4.48 -15.43
C GLU A 97 5.55 3.11 -14.86
N PHE A 98 4.31 3.01 -14.43
CA PHE A 98 3.71 1.73 -14.04
C PHE A 98 3.07 1.10 -15.27
N PHE A 99 3.38 -0.15 -15.54
CA PHE A 99 2.81 -0.93 -16.66
C PHE A 99 2.15 -2.22 -16.17
N TYR A 100 1.14 -2.64 -16.89
CA TYR A 100 0.40 -3.88 -16.66
C TYR A 100 -0.18 -4.37 -18.00
N PRO A 101 -0.74 -5.59 -18.13
CA PRO A 101 -1.11 -6.16 -19.43
C PRO A 101 -2.04 -5.31 -20.30
N SER A 102 -2.88 -4.47 -19.69
CA SER A 102 -3.88 -3.69 -20.41
C SER A 102 -3.55 -2.21 -20.53
N GLY A 103 -2.39 -1.74 -20.03
CA GLY A 103 -2.03 -0.34 -20.11
C GLY A 103 -0.82 0.08 -19.28
N GLN A 104 -0.63 1.38 -19.22
CA GLN A 104 0.45 2.01 -18.46
C GLN A 104 0.04 3.42 -18.05
N PHE A 105 0.62 3.91 -16.96
CA PHE A 105 0.46 5.30 -16.51
C PHE A 105 1.63 5.74 -15.64
N GLU A 106 1.81 7.04 -15.55
CA GLU A 106 2.87 7.64 -14.73
C GLU A 106 2.44 7.70 -13.26
N ILE A 107 3.37 7.37 -12.36
CA ILE A 107 3.24 7.52 -10.92
C ILE A 107 4.27 8.50 -10.41
N THR A 108 3.82 9.42 -9.58
CA THR A 108 4.68 10.31 -8.78
C THR A 108 4.42 10.12 -7.30
N ASN A 109 5.46 10.25 -6.50
CA ASN A 109 5.39 10.17 -5.05
C ASN A 109 6.51 10.99 -4.44
N SER A 110 6.48 11.22 -3.14
CA SER A 110 7.56 11.87 -2.42
C SER A 110 7.64 11.40 -0.98
N ILE A 111 8.82 11.54 -0.38
CA ILE A 111 9.06 11.18 1.02
C ILE A 111 10.07 12.14 1.65
N LYS A 112 9.92 12.41 2.96
CA LYS A 112 10.98 13.05 3.75
C LYS A 112 12.04 12.03 4.14
N ILE A 113 13.30 12.42 4.03
CA ILE A 113 14.43 11.59 4.47
C ILE A 113 14.62 11.59 6.00
N PHE A 114 13.91 12.43 6.73
CA PHE A 114 13.99 12.52 8.19
C PHE A 114 12.87 11.72 8.86
N THR A 115 13.21 11.00 9.93
CA THR A 115 12.24 10.22 10.73
C THR A 115 11.56 11.06 11.80
N ASP A 116 12.09 12.25 12.12
CA ASP A 116 11.61 13.14 13.18
C ASP A 116 11.38 14.57 12.67
N ASN A 117 10.54 15.32 13.38
CA ASN A 117 10.22 16.71 13.04
C ASN A 117 11.37 17.70 13.31
N LYS A 118 12.39 17.29 14.05
CA LYS A 118 13.58 18.10 14.35
C LYS A 118 14.67 17.95 13.30
N HIS A 119 14.49 17.04 12.32
CA HIS A 119 15.47 16.68 11.31
C HIS A 119 16.82 16.21 11.90
N SER A 120 16.76 15.52 13.04
CA SER A 120 17.94 15.02 13.74
C SER A 120 18.32 13.58 13.37
N LYS A 121 17.41 12.85 12.71
CA LYS A 121 17.59 11.45 12.31
C LYS A 121 17.20 11.24 10.87
N ILE A 122 18.08 10.59 10.13
CA ILE A 122 17.83 10.17 8.73
C ILE A 122 17.21 8.78 8.71
N ASP A 123 16.26 8.56 7.82
CA ASP A 123 15.69 7.26 7.51
C ASP A 123 16.50 6.60 6.39
N ASP A 124 17.35 5.65 6.73
CA ASP A 124 18.19 4.92 5.77
C ASP A 124 17.38 4.10 4.75
N ASN A 125 16.10 3.86 5.05
CA ASN A 125 15.19 3.10 4.20
C ASN A 125 14.25 3.97 3.35
N TYR A 126 14.52 5.28 3.24
CA TYR A 126 13.61 6.19 2.53
C TYR A 126 13.33 5.75 1.08
N ALA A 127 14.32 5.30 0.34
CA ALA A 127 14.16 4.88 -1.04
C ALA A 127 13.25 3.64 -1.16
N LYS A 128 13.43 2.64 -0.28
CA LYS A 128 12.58 1.45 -0.22
C LYS A 128 11.14 1.80 0.11
N LYS A 129 10.92 2.68 1.11
CA LYS A 129 9.59 3.13 1.50
C LYS A 129 8.91 3.90 0.37
N LEU A 130 9.65 4.76 -0.30
CA LEU A 130 9.17 5.57 -1.41
C LEU A 130 8.69 4.71 -2.58
N GLU A 131 9.46 3.70 -2.98
CA GLU A 131 9.09 2.76 -4.03
C GLU A 131 7.90 1.89 -3.61
N THR A 132 7.88 1.38 -2.39
CA THR A 132 6.77 0.57 -1.85
C THR A 132 5.47 1.36 -1.82
N ASP A 133 5.49 2.60 -1.37
CA ASP A 133 4.32 3.48 -1.33
C ASP A 133 3.85 3.84 -2.75
N ALA A 134 4.78 4.05 -3.68
CA ALA A 134 4.46 4.28 -5.08
C ALA A 134 3.77 3.05 -5.72
N LEU A 135 4.22 1.85 -5.40
CA LEU A 135 3.61 0.61 -5.88
C LEU A 135 2.19 0.43 -5.35
N THR A 136 1.98 0.64 -4.06
CA THR A 136 0.65 0.64 -3.43
C THR A 136 -0.28 1.66 -4.10
N LYS A 137 0.21 2.86 -4.34
CA LYS A 137 -0.54 3.92 -5.03
C LYS A 137 -0.93 3.51 -6.46
N ALA A 138 -0.02 2.89 -7.21
CA ALA A 138 -0.28 2.42 -8.55
C ALA A 138 -1.35 1.31 -8.58
N LEU A 139 -1.20 0.30 -7.73
CA LEU A 139 -2.16 -0.80 -7.63
C LEU A 139 -3.54 -0.34 -7.16
N SER A 140 -3.61 0.61 -6.23
CA SER A 140 -4.89 1.16 -5.76
C SER A 140 -5.67 1.88 -6.86
N LYS A 141 -4.99 2.50 -7.83
CA LYS A 141 -5.64 3.12 -9.00
C LYS A 141 -6.33 2.10 -9.91
N LEU A 142 -5.93 0.84 -9.85
CA LEU A 142 -6.53 -0.26 -10.60
C LEU A 142 -7.62 -1.01 -9.82
N GLY A 143 -7.88 -0.62 -8.58
CA GLY A 143 -8.89 -1.22 -7.71
C GLY A 143 -8.36 -2.27 -6.73
N PHE A 144 -7.07 -2.60 -6.75
CA PHE A 144 -6.51 -3.56 -5.80
C PHE A 144 -6.76 -3.11 -4.36
N ASN A 145 -7.40 -3.98 -3.58
CA ASN A 145 -7.72 -3.74 -2.17
C ASN A 145 -8.58 -2.49 -1.93
N ALA A 146 -9.43 -2.15 -2.88
CA ALA A 146 -10.30 -0.97 -2.82
C ALA A 146 -11.20 -0.98 -1.59
N ASP A 147 -11.62 -2.13 -1.10
CA ASP A 147 -12.43 -2.27 0.12
C ASP A 147 -11.73 -1.69 1.35
N ILE A 148 -10.40 -1.82 1.47
CA ILE A 148 -9.62 -1.17 2.54
C ILE A 148 -9.58 0.34 2.34
N PHE A 149 -9.22 0.80 1.14
CA PHE A 149 -9.10 2.23 0.84
C PHE A 149 -10.44 2.99 0.89
N LEU A 150 -11.55 2.28 0.65
CA LEU A 150 -12.91 2.81 0.81
C LEU A 150 -13.42 2.71 2.26
N GLY A 151 -12.63 2.21 3.21
CA GLY A 151 -13.00 2.11 4.62
C GLY A 151 -14.00 0.99 4.93
N LYS A 152 -14.26 0.07 4.01
CA LYS A 152 -15.22 -1.03 4.23
C LYS A 152 -14.80 -1.98 5.35
N PHE A 153 -13.51 -2.11 5.63
CA PHE A 153 -12.98 -2.94 6.72
C PHE A 153 -13.29 -2.38 8.12
N GLU A 154 -13.79 -1.16 8.22
CA GLU A 154 -14.29 -0.58 9.47
C GLU A 154 -15.79 -0.89 9.69
N ASP A 155 -16.48 -1.48 8.70
CA ASP A 155 -17.82 -2.02 8.83
C ASP A 155 -17.76 -3.49 9.27
N VAL A 156 -18.32 -3.79 10.47
CA VAL A 156 -18.31 -5.13 11.07
C VAL A 156 -19.01 -6.15 10.18
N ARG A 157 -20.11 -5.79 9.54
CA ARG A 157 -20.88 -6.70 8.68
C ARG A 157 -20.08 -7.09 7.45
N TYR A 158 -19.47 -6.10 6.79
CA TYR A 158 -18.60 -6.34 5.65
C TYR A 158 -17.42 -7.25 6.02
N LEU A 159 -16.77 -6.98 7.16
CA LEU A 159 -15.65 -7.78 7.64
C LEU A 159 -16.05 -9.24 7.93
N GLU A 160 -17.22 -9.46 8.49
CA GLU A 160 -17.76 -10.82 8.70
C GLU A 160 -18.01 -11.54 7.37
N GLU A 161 -18.62 -10.87 6.39
CA GLU A 161 -18.91 -11.43 5.07
C GLU A 161 -17.62 -11.79 4.32
N VAL A 162 -16.65 -10.89 4.24
CA VAL A 162 -15.40 -11.13 3.55
C VAL A 162 -14.54 -12.17 4.26
N THR A 163 -14.62 -12.24 5.60
CA THR A 163 -13.93 -13.26 6.37
C THR A 163 -14.49 -14.66 6.08
N LYS A 164 -15.80 -14.81 5.97
CA LYS A 164 -16.43 -16.08 5.57
C LYS A 164 -16.10 -16.48 4.14
N GLU A 165 -16.00 -15.50 3.24
CA GLU A 165 -15.66 -15.75 1.83
C GLU A 165 -14.23 -16.32 1.68
N PHE A 166 -13.27 -15.74 2.39
CA PHE A 166 -11.86 -16.18 2.33
C PHE A 166 -11.53 -17.35 3.26
N ASN A 167 -12.31 -17.58 4.30
CA ASN A 167 -12.17 -18.70 5.24
C ASN A 167 -13.50 -19.46 5.34
N PRO A 168 -13.93 -20.15 4.27
CA PRO A 168 -15.16 -20.91 4.33
C PRO A 168 -15.04 -22.00 5.41
N PRO A 169 -16.15 -22.33 6.11
CA PRO A 169 -16.16 -23.42 7.08
C PRO A 169 -15.64 -24.70 6.43
N ALA A 170 -14.79 -25.42 7.15
CA ALA A 170 -14.26 -26.69 6.65
C ALA A 170 -15.44 -27.62 6.29
N ASP A 171 -15.46 -28.08 5.02
CA ASP A 171 -16.47 -29.04 4.55
C ASP A 171 -16.14 -30.43 5.11
N TYR A 172 -16.62 -30.70 6.32
CA TYR A 172 -16.47 -32.00 7.00
C TYR A 172 -17.04 -33.15 6.18
N THR A 173 -17.99 -32.92 5.28
CA THR A 173 -18.63 -33.94 4.42
C THR A 173 -17.62 -34.55 3.45
N ARG A 174 -16.69 -33.77 2.89
CA ARG A 174 -15.65 -34.28 2.00
C ARG A 174 -14.55 -35.09 2.72
N GLN A 175 -14.25 -34.75 3.96
CA GLN A 175 -13.29 -35.53 4.76
C GLN A 175 -13.86 -36.88 5.16
N THR A 176 -15.13 -36.95 5.53
CA THR A 176 -15.82 -38.20 5.88
C THR A 176 -15.91 -39.15 4.69
N GLN A 177 -16.17 -38.63 3.48
CA GLN A 177 -16.19 -39.46 2.25
C GLN A 177 -14.80 -40.01 1.86
N ARG A 178 -13.73 -39.26 2.10
CA ARG A 178 -12.35 -39.75 1.87
C ARG A 178 -11.94 -40.83 2.86
N ILE A 179 -12.32 -40.73 4.12
CA ILE A 179 -12.04 -41.74 5.14
C ILE A 179 -12.79 -43.05 4.82
N ASN A 180 -14.07 -42.95 4.41
CA ASN A 180 -14.90 -44.10 4.08
C ASN A 180 -14.52 -44.76 2.75
N ALA A 181 -13.78 -44.08 1.88
CA ALA A 181 -13.28 -44.64 0.62
C ALA A 181 -11.93 -45.38 0.78
N CYS A 182 -11.26 -45.26 1.94
CA CYS A 182 -9.99 -45.90 2.26
C CYS A 182 -10.15 -47.11 3.19
N THR A 183 -11.37 -47.49 3.56
CA THR A 183 -11.72 -48.72 4.26
C THR A 183 -12.42 -49.70 3.29
#